data_c5675c62acec541e85a740d523ad428c
#
_entry.id   c5675c62acec541e85a740d523ad428c
#
_cell.length_a   1.000
_cell.length_b   1.000
_cell.length_c   1.000
_cell.angle_alpha   90.00
_cell.angle_beta   90.00
_cell.angle_gamma   90.00
#
_symmetry.space_group_name_H-M   'P 1'
#
loop_
_entity.id
_entity.type
_entity.pdbx_description
1 polymer ?
#
loop_
_entity_poly.entity_id
_entity_poly.type
_entity_poly.pdbx_seq_one_letter_code
_entity_poly.pdbx_strand_id
1 'polypeptide(L)'
;KAHVRLASVVAVVDAVAGPRNLAERPEARRQVAIADTIVLTKGDMRAAVPRAELEAAIRAISPGARILDAQDDTFRPRAVLGGAETFAAPPSPFLADAPEHDAGVASFTVPLEGRVDWPAFTLWLSALLHAHGDRILRVKGLLRTTSSDRPLAIHGVQHVMHPPTHITEDEAGPSFLVFIASG
;
A
#
# COMPACT_ATOMS: atom_id res chain seq x y z
N LYS A 1 14.26 -11.86 -25.71
CA LYS A 1 13.62 -12.23 -24.42
C LYS A 1 12.56 -11.19 -24.16
N ALA A 2 11.29 -11.60 -24.01
CA ALA A 2 10.24 -10.70 -23.58
C ALA A 2 10.51 -10.31 -22.11
N HIS A 3 10.66 -9.03 -21.84
CA HIS A 3 10.80 -8.52 -20.47
C HIS A 3 9.41 -8.25 -19.91
N VAL A 4 8.98 -9.12 -19.00
CA VAL A 4 7.75 -8.92 -18.23
C VAL A 4 8.13 -8.23 -16.93
N ARG A 5 7.37 -7.21 -16.53
CA ARG A 5 7.47 -6.58 -15.22
C ARG A 5 6.11 -6.56 -14.54
N LEU A 6 6.11 -6.69 -13.23
CA LEU A 6 4.92 -6.43 -12.42
C LEU A 6 4.62 -4.92 -12.47
N ALA A 7 3.45 -4.54 -12.97
CA ALA A 7 3.07 -3.13 -13.10
C ALA A 7 2.20 -2.67 -11.92
N SER A 8 1.26 -3.51 -11.47
CA SER A 8 0.34 -3.20 -10.38
C SER A 8 -0.26 -4.49 -9.83
N VAL A 9 -0.58 -4.49 -8.56
CA VAL A 9 -1.34 -5.55 -7.89
C VAL A 9 -2.75 -5.02 -7.62
N VAL A 10 -3.75 -5.74 -8.09
CA VAL A 10 -5.16 -5.39 -7.91
C VAL A 10 -5.87 -6.45 -7.08
N ALA A 11 -6.51 -6.04 -6.00
CA ALA A 11 -7.41 -6.90 -5.24
C ALA A 11 -8.87 -6.51 -5.50
N VAL A 12 -9.73 -7.52 -5.58
CA VAL A 12 -11.17 -7.31 -5.68
C VAL A 12 -11.81 -7.69 -4.35
N VAL A 13 -12.58 -6.77 -3.79
CA VAL A 13 -13.29 -6.97 -2.52
C VAL A 13 -14.79 -6.85 -2.77
N ASP A 14 -15.50 -7.89 -2.38
CA ASP A 14 -16.96 -7.96 -2.42
C ASP A 14 -17.52 -7.11 -1.27
N ALA A 15 -18.37 -6.13 -1.54
CA ALA A 15 -18.94 -5.25 -0.52
C ALA A 15 -19.87 -6.01 0.46
N VAL A 16 -20.43 -7.14 0.06
CA VAL A 16 -21.32 -7.96 0.91
C VAL A 16 -20.52 -8.91 1.79
N ALA A 17 -19.62 -9.68 1.20
CA ALA A 17 -18.83 -10.72 1.89
C ALA A 17 -17.50 -10.20 2.45
N GLY A 18 -17.03 -9.05 1.96
CA GLY A 18 -15.74 -8.47 2.31
C GLY A 18 -15.52 -8.24 3.80
N PRO A 19 -16.46 -7.64 4.54
CA PRO A 19 -16.29 -7.42 5.97
C PRO A 19 -15.98 -8.71 6.73
N ARG A 20 -16.76 -9.75 6.47
CA ARG A 20 -16.55 -11.07 7.08
C ARG A 20 -15.22 -11.70 6.63
N ASN A 21 -14.90 -11.63 5.34
CA ASN A 21 -13.65 -12.20 4.81
C ASN A 21 -12.43 -11.53 5.42
N LEU A 22 -12.44 -10.20 5.57
CA LEU A 22 -11.36 -9.47 6.21
C LEU A 22 -11.22 -9.77 7.70
N ALA A 23 -12.32 -10.08 8.39
CA ALA A 23 -12.29 -10.47 9.79
C ALA A 23 -11.78 -11.91 10.01
N GLU A 24 -12.24 -12.86 9.18
CA GLU A 24 -12.07 -14.29 9.44
C GLU A 24 -10.97 -14.97 8.59
N ARG A 25 -10.50 -14.32 7.48
CA ARG A 25 -9.59 -14.96 6.50
C ARG A 25 -8.26 -14.23 6.37
N PRO A 26 -7.17 -14.79 6.88
CA PRO A 26 -5.83 -14.21 6.74
C PRO A 26 -5.43 -13.97 5.27
N GLU A 27 -5.87 -14.82 4.36
CA GLU A 27 -5.59 -14.69 2.92
C GLU A 27 -6.21 -13.43 2.33
N ALA A 28 -7.46 -13.09 2.72
CA ALA A 28 -8.13 -11.88 2.26
C ALA A 28 -7.39 -10.63 2.75
N ARG A 29 -6.93 -10.64 4.00
CA ARG A 29 -6.11 -9.54 4.55
C ARG A 29 -4.78 -9.39 3.81
N ARG A 30 -4.08 -10.50 3.53
CA ARG A 30 -2.83 -10.48 2.75
C ARG A 30 -3.05 -9.95 1.34
N GLN A 31 -4.12 -10.34 0.66
CA GLN A 31 -4.46 -9.84 -0.67
C GLN A 31 -4.68 -8.31 -0.65
N VAL A 32 -5.42 -7.81 0.33
CA VAL A 32 -5.61 -6.36 0.52
C VAL A 32 -4.28 -5.66 0.85
N ALA A 33 -3.45 -6.28 1.69
CA ALA A 33 -2.17 -5.73 2.12
C ALA A 33 -1.21 -5.47 0.95
N ILE A 34 -1.12 -6.40 0.01
CA ILE A 34 -0.21 -6.29 -1.14
C ILE A 34 -0.77 -5.45 -2.30
N ALA A 35 -2.08 -5.15 -2.30
CA ALA A 35 -2.72 -4.48 -3.42
C ALA A 35 -2.36 -3.00 -3.54
N ASP A 36 -2.09 -2.54 -4.77
CA ASP A 36 -1.98 -1.11 -5.13
C ASP A 36 -3.35 -0.48 -5.28
N THR A 37 -4.26 -1.24 -5.87
CA THR A 37 -5.64 -0.83 -6.11
C THR A 37 -6.59 -1.90 -5.61
N ILE A 38 -7.62 -1.46 -4.91
CA ILE A 38 -8.70 -2.30 -4.42
C ILE A 38 -9.97 -1.90 -5.16
N VAL A 39 -10.61 -2.86 -5.79
CA VAL A 39 -11.87 -2.65 -6.49
C VAL A 39 -12.99 -3.24 -5.65
N LEU A 40 -13.87 -2.38 -5.14
CA LEU A 40 -15.10 -2.79 -4.48
C LEU A 40 -16.12 -3.20 -5.53
N THR A 41 -16.75 -4.35 -5.31
CA THR A 41 -17.79 -4.90 -6.18
C THR A 41 -19.05 -5.18 -5.39
N LYS A 42 -20.18 -5.35 -6.09
CA LYS A 42 -21.50 -5.66 -5.51
C LYS A 42 -22.00 -4.61 -4.50
N GLY A 43 -21.58 -3.34 -4.66
CA GLY A 43 -22.08 -2.23 -3.85
C GLY A 43 -23.57 -1.92 -4.04
N ASP A 44 -24.15 -2.42 -5.13
CA ASP A 44 -25.59 -2.38 -5.44
C ASP A 44 -26.40 -3.40 -4.65
N MET A 45 -25.77 -4.40 -4.07
CA MET A 45 -26.41 -5.41 -3.25
C MET A 45 -26.50 -4.93 -1.79
N ARG A 46 -27.52 -5.44 -1.07
CA ARG A 46 -27.67 -5.11 0.36
C ARG A 46 -26.54 -5.70 1.17
N ALA A 47 -25.61 -4.83 1.61
CA ALA A 47 -24.53 -5.20 2.52
C ALA A 47 -25.03 -5.14 3.99
N ALA A 48 -24.50 -6.03 4.83
CA ALA A 48 -24.76 -6.02 6.28
C ALA A 48 -24.02 -4.88 7.01
N VAL A 49 -22.95 -4.37 6.41
CA VAL A 49 -22.06 -3.35 6.97
C VAL A 49 -22.04 -2.13 6.04
N PRO A 50 -22.08 -0.92 6.58
CA PRO A 50 -21.92 0.30 5.78
C PRO A 50 -20.61 0.30 5.00
N ARG A 51 -20.63 0.85 3.78
CA ARG A 51 -19.45 0.97 2.92
C ARG A 51 -18.28 1.67 3.64
N ALA A 52 -18.57 2.72 4.39
CA ALA A 52 -17.54 3.46 5.12
C ALA A 52 -16.76 2.58 6.12
N GLU A 53 -17.43 1.64 6.76
CA GLU A 53 -16.77 0.71 7.68
C GLU A 53 -15.88 -0.30 6.94
N LEU A 54 -16.33 -0.78 5.78
CA LEU A 54 -15.51 -1.65 4.93
C LEU A 54 -14.26 -0.90 4.43
N GLU A 55 -14.43 0.34 3.97
CA GLU A 55 -13.30 1.16 3.54
C GLU A 55 -12.33 1.46 4.70
N ALA A 56 -12.84 1.71 5.90
CA ALA A 56 -12.01 1.90 7.09
C ALA A 56 -11.22 0.63 7.43
N ALA A 57 -11.84 -0.55 7.38
CA ALA A 57 -11.17 -1.82 7.59
C ALA A 57 -10.07 -2.08 6.54
N ILE A 58 -10.34 -1.75 5.27
CA ILE A 58 -9.35 -1.84 4.20
C ILE A 58 -8.17 -0.88 4.45
N ARG A 59 -8.45 0.37 4.83
CA ARG A 59 -7.39 1.36 5.11
C ARG A 59 -6.57 1.04 6.34
N ALA A 60 -7.13 0.37 7.33
CA ALA A 60 -6.37 -0.13 8.47
C ALA A 60 -5.33 -1.18 8.05
N ILE A 61 -5.63 -1.99 7.02
CA ILE A 61 -4.70 -2.99 6.49
C ILE A 61 -3.72 -2.35 5.48
N SER A 62 -4.23 -1.54 4.55
CA SER A 62 -3.46 -0.94 3.45
C SER A 62 -3.78 0.56 3.30
N PRO A 63 -3.16 1.43 4.11
CA PRO A 63 -3.46 2.86 4.15
C PRO A 63 -3.25 3.58 2.81
N GLY A 64 -2.27 3.14 2.04
CA GLY A 64 -1.91 3.73 0.76
C GLY A 64 -2.52 3.06 -0.47
N ALA A 65 -3.47 2.12 -0.31
CA ALA A 65 -4.15 1.51 -1.44
C ALA A 65 -5.21 2.46 -2.02
N ARG A 66 -5.28 2.50 -3.34
CA ARG A 66 -6.37 3.20 -4.03
C ARG A 66 -7.63 2.36 -4.00
N ILE A 67 -8.74 2.92 -3.51
CA ILE A 67 -10.03 2.22 -3.49
C ILE A 67 -10.89 2.77 -4.63
N LEU A 68 -11.40 1.88 -5.47
CA LEU A 68 -12.32 2.16 -6.57
C LEU A 68 -13.61 1.37 -6.34
N ASP A 69 -14.74 1.97 -6.70
CA ASP A 69 -16.01 1.27 -6.71
C ASP A 69 -16.39 0.89 -8.14
N ALA A 70 -16.62 -0.38 -8.39
CA ALA A 70 -17.03 -0.86 -9.71
C ALA A 70 -18.46 -0.43 -10.09
N GLN A 71 -19.28 0.02 -9.11
CA GLN A 71 -20.62 0.52 -9.31
C GLN A 71 -20.70 2.03 -9.55
N ASP A 72 -19.56 2.73 -9.39
CA ASP A 72 -19.50 4.16 -9.66
C ASP A 72 -19.62 4.40 -11.17
N ASP A 73 -20.51 5.33 -11.58
CA ASP A 73 -20.73 5.69 -12.99
C ASP A 73 -19.46 6.18 -13.69
N THR A 74 -18.49 6.68 -12.91
CA THR A 74 -17.18 7.13 -13.40
C THR A 74 -16.15 5.99 -13.49
N PHE A 75 -16.46 4.82 -12.97
CA PHE A 75 -15.55 3.68 -13.01
C PHE A 75 -15.24 3.27 -14.45
N ARG A 76 -13.97 3.13 -14.73
CA ARG A 76 -13.46 2.62 -16.01
C ARG A 76 -12.45 1.51 -15.75
N PRO A 77 -12.58 0.32 -16.34
CA PRO A 77 -11.63 -0.77 -16.13
C PRO A 77 -10.16 -0.39 -16.41
N ARG A 78 -9.94 0.54 -17.34
CA ARG A 78 -8.58 1.07 -17.62
C ARG A 78 -7.98 1.82 -16.43
N ALA A 79 -8.80 2.38 -15.54
CA ALA A 79 -8.31 3.05 -14.34
C ALA A 79 -7.63 2.07 -13.36
N VAL A 80 -7.95 0.78 -13.46
CA VAL A 80 -7.34 -0.28 -12.65
C VAL A 80 -5.93 -0.60 -13.16
N LEU A 81 -5.71 -0.50 -14.48
CA LEU A 81 -4.45 -0.90 -15.12
C LEU A 81 -3.44 0.25 -15.25
N GLY A 82 -3.85 1.48 -15.04
CA GLY A 82 -3.05 2.67 -15.35
C GLY A 82 -3.01 3.73 -14.25
N GLY A 83 -3.26 3.34 -13.00
CA GLY A 83 -3.27 4.28 -11.90
C GLY A 83 -1.90 4.93 -11.67
N ALA A 84 -1.84 6.25 -11.76
CA ALA A 84 -0.75 7.00 -11.15
C ALA A 84 -0.69 6.62 -9.67
N GLU A 85 0.47 6.20 -9.21
CA GLU A 85 0.67 5.88 -7.82
C GLU A 85 0.50 7.14 -6.99
N THR A 86 -0.53 7.18 -6.17
CA THR A 86 -0.69 8.25 -5.20
C THR A 86 0.21 7.96 -4.00
N PHE A 87 1.23 8.78 -3.83
CA PHE A 87 2.09 8.79 -2.65
C PHE A 87 1.57 9.79 -1.61
N ALA A 88 0.26 9.77 -1.34
CA ALA A 88 -0.26 10.53 -0.22
C ALA A 88 0.29 9.95 1.08
N ALA A 89 0.92 10.79 1.90
CA ALA A 89 1.29 10.41 3.25
C ALA A 89 0.02 9.94 3.99
N PRO A 90 0.08 8.82 4.71
CA PRO A 90 -1.05 8.42 5.53
C PRO A 90 -1.37 9.54 6.53
N PRO A 91 -2.65 9.77 6.84
CA PRO A 91 -3.10 10.93 7.65
C PRO A 91 -2.67 10.91 9.11
N SER A 92 -1.90 9.94 9.56
CA SER A 92 -1.34 9.91 10.91
C SER A 92 0.13 9.55 10.87
N PRO A 93 1.01 10.43 11.38
CA PRO A 93 2.32 10.02 11.81
C PRO A 93 2.16 9.31 13.15
N PHE A 94 2.85 8.23 13.35
CA PHE A 94 3.02 7.51 14.60
C PHE A 94 1.98 6.46 14.98
N LEU A 95 2.46 5.27 15.20
CA LEU A 95 2.34 4.47 16.40
C LEU A 95 1.17 4.93 17.33
N ALA A 96 0.03 5.23 16.79
CA ALA A 96 -1.17 4.90 17.53
C ALA A 96 -1.03 3.40 17.75
N ASP A 97 -0.99 2.98 18.97
CA ASP A 97 -1.00 1.60 19.42
C ASP A 97 -1.68 0.77 18.35
N ALA A 98 -0.86 0.02 17.59
CA ALA A 98 -1.43 -0.91 16.62
C ALA A 98 -2.36 -1.73 17.49
N PRO A 99 -3.67 -1.66 17.30
CA PRO A 99 -4.54 -2.50 18.09
C PRO A 99 -3.97 -3.88 17.87
N GLU A 100 -3.80 -4.64 18.95
CA GLU A 100 -3.47 -6.04 18.92
C GLU A 100 -4.55 -6.73 18.08
N HIS A 101 -4.45 -6.56 16.78
CA HIS A 101 -5.33 -7.23 15.85
C HIS A 101 -4.76 -8.61 15.65
N ASP A 102 -5.39 -9.53 16.27
CA ASP A 102 -5.28 -10.98 16.27
C ASP A 102 -5.35 -11.62 14.85
N ALA A 103 -4.94 -10.92 13.83
CA ALA A 103 -5.06 -11.35 12.44
C ALA A 103 -3.78 -11.19 11.59
N GLY A 104 -2.63 -11.10 12.21
CA GLY A 104 -1.37 -11.39 11.53
C GLY A 104 -0.89 -10.40 10.44
N VAL A 105 -1.54 -9.25 10.22
CA VAL A 105 -1.06 -8.21 9.31
C VAL A 105 -1.12 -6.85 9.99
N ALA A 106 0.02 -6.17 10.07
CA ALA A 106 0.15 -4.84 10.63
C ALA A 106 0.73 -3.85 9.61
N SER A 107 0.27 -2.61 9.68
CA SER A 107 0.81 -1.49 8.90
C SER A 107 1.41 -0.46 9.85
N PHE A 108 2.62 0.01 9.54
CA PHE A 108 3.26 1.07 10.32
C PHE A 108 4.03 2.02 9.41
N THR A 109 4.12 3.27 9.85
CA THR A 109 4.81 4.34 9.12
C THR A 109 6.06 4.75 9.89
N VAL A 110 7.17 4.86 9.18
CA VAL A 110 8.45 5.36 9.69
C VAL A 110 8.71 6.72 9.06
N PRO A 111 8.59 7.82 9.80
CA PRO A 111 9.01 9.13 9.31
C PRO A 111 10.53 9.17 9.17
N LEU A 112 11.02 9.87 8.17
CA LEU A 112 12.45 10.04 7.93
C LEU A 112 12.77 11.54 7.96
N GLU A 113 13.69 11.91 8.82
CA GLU A 113 14.16 13.29 8.94
C GLU A 113 15.30 13.58 7.94
N GLY A 114 15.27 14.78 7.36
CA GLY A 114 16.32 15.23 6.45
C GLY A 114 16.34 14.52 5.10
N ARG A 115 17.53 14.54 4.49
CA ARG A 115 17.78 13.88 3.19
C ARG A 115 18.50 12.55 3.43
N VAL A 116 18.06 11.55 2.71
CA VAL A 116 18.57 10.17 2.83
C VAL A 116 19.73 9.97 1.85
N ASP A 117 20.82 9.38 2.32
CA ASP A 117 21.88 8.88 1.43
C ASP A 117 21.37 7.65 0.66
N TRP A 118 21.23 7.80 -0.65
CA TRP A 118 20.60 6.79 -1.47
C TRP A 118 21.36 5.44 -1.50
N PRO A 119 22.66 5.39 -1.68
CA PRO A 119 23.42 4.14 -1.60
C PRO A 119 23.29 3.42 -0.25
N ALA A 120 23.42 4.15 0.85
CA ALA A 120 23.29 3.56 2.18
C ALA A 120 21.86 3.04 2.42
N PHE A 121 20.86 3.81 1.99
CA PHE A 121 19.47 3.41 2.10
C PHE A 121 19.15 2.14 1.30
N THR A 122 19.61 2.04 0.06
CA THR A 122 19.37 0.85 -0.77
C THR A 122 20.03 -0.39 -0.20
N LEU A 123 21.24 -0.26 0.36
CA LEU A 123 21.92 -1.35 1.04
C LEU A 123 21.14 -1.80 2.29
N TRP A 124 20.71 -0.83 3.11
CA TRP A 124 19.91 -1.11 4.30
C TRP A 124 18.58 -1.79 3.95
N LEU A 125 17.84 -1.25 2.98
CA LEU A 125 16.56 -1.82 2.56
C LEU A 125 16.73 -3.23 1.98
N SER A 126 17.78 -3.43 1.19
CA SER A 126 18.10 -4.76 0.64
C SER A 126 18.41 -5.78 1.74
N ALA A 127 19.19 -5.39 2.75
CA ALA A 127 19.49 -6.23 3.90
C ALA A 127 18.21 -6.54 4.71
N LEU A 128 17.36 -5.53 4.93
CA LEU A 128 16.09 -5.70 5.62
C LEU A 128 15.16 -6.69 4.89
N LEU A 129 15.00 -6.53 3.58
CA LEU A 129 14.18 -7.42 2.77
C LEU A 129 14.78 -8.83 2.64
N HIS A 130 16.11 -8.94 2.65
CA HIS A 130 16.77 -10.24 2.68
C HIS A 130 16.52 -10.98 4.00
N ALA A 131 16.58 -10.27 5.13
CA ALA A 131 16.39 -10.86 6.43
C ALA A 131 14.91 -11.13 6.79
N HIS A 132 13.99 -10.31 6.31
CA HIS A 132 12.59 -10.31 6.75
C HIS A 132 11.55 -10.28 5.60
N GLY A 133 11.98 -10.50 4.37
CA GLY A 133 11.12 -10.36 3.19
C GLY A 133 9.89 -11.26 3.20
N ASP A 134 9.95 -12.43 3.84
CA ASP A 134 8.79 -13.33 3.98
C ASP A 134 7.69 -12.70 4.86
N ARG A 135 8.07 -11.82 5.77
CA ARG A 135 7.15 -11.11 6.67
C ARG A 135 6.77 -9.73 6.17
N ILE A 136 7.60 -9.09 5.38
CA ILE A 136 7.32 -7.78 4.79
C ILE A 136 6.48 -7.99 3.52
N LEU A 137 5.18 -7.71 3.63
CA LEU A 137 4.25 -7.88 2.52
C LEU A 137 4.35 -6.74 1.52
N ARG A 138 4.61 -5.52 2.00
CA ARG A 138 4.70 -4.32 1.17
C ARG A 138 5.57 -3.25 1.81
N VAL A 139 6.28 -2.52 0.96
CA VAL A 139 6.98 -1.27 1.30
C VAL A 139 6.54 -0.19 0.33
N LYS A 140 6.16 0.97 0.84
CA LYS A 140 5.99 2.21 0.07
C LYS A 140 6.72 3.34 0.77
N GLY A 141 7.24 4.30 0.02
CA GLY A 141 7.88 5.45 0.62
C GLY A 141 8.07 6.61 -0.32
N LEU A 142 8.17 7.77 0.28
CA LEU A 142 8.58 9.00 -0.34
C LEU A 142 9.87 9.46 0.32
N LEU A 143 10.91 9.67 -0.46
CA LEU A 143 12.24 9.97 0.05
C LEU A 143 12.78 11.24 -0.58
N ARG A 144 13.31 12.13 0.24
CA ARG A 144 14.22 13.19 -0.19
C ARG A 144 15.64 12.66 -0.05
N THR A 145 16.39 12.65 -1.15
CA THR A 145 17.74 12.08 -1.17
C THR A 145 18.81 13.16 -1.26
N THR A 146 20.01 12.83 -0.87
CA THR A 146 21.17 13.72 -1.02
C THR A 146 21.64 13.86 -2.47
N SER A 147 21.25 12.90 -3.32
CA SER A 147 21.70 12.83 -4.72
C SER A 147 20.77 13.52 -5.72
N SER A 148 19.56 13.95 -5.29
CA SER A 148 18.58 14.60 -6.16
C SER A 148 17.71 15.56 -5.37
N ASP A 149 17.37 16.70 -5.97
CA ASP A 149 16.40 17.64 -5.40
C ASP A 149 14.96 17.14 -5.56
N ARG A 150 14.72 16.33 -6.58
CA ARG A 150 13.39 15.76 -6.80
C ARG A 150 13.14 14.59 -5.85
N PRO A 151 11.97 14.57 -5.19
CA PRO A 151 11.58 13.46 -4.33
C PRO A 151 11.51 12.15 -5.10
N LEU A 152 11.84 11.07 -4.41
CA LEU A 152 11.92 9.74 -4.96
C LEU A 152 10.84 8.87 -4.32
N ALA A 153 9.96 8.34 -5.14
CA ALA A 153 8.97 7.38 -4.74
C ALA A 153 9.52 5.97 -4.89
N ILE A 154 9.37 5.18 -3.84
CA ILE A 154 9.72 3.77 -3.84
C ILE A 154 8.51 2.91 -3.49
N HIS A 155 8.45 1.75 -4.10
CA HIS A 155 7.52 0.72 -3.67
C HIS A 155 8.06 -0.68 -3.96
N GLY A 156 7.62 -1.62 -3.15
CA GLY A 156 7.94 -3.02 -3.27
C GLY A 156 6.84 -3.90 -2.71
N VAL A 157 6.75 -5.09 -3.24
CA VAL A 157 5.87 -6.15 -2.78
C VAL A 157 6.73 -7.38 -2.51
N GLN A 158 6.77 -7.78 -1.25
CA GLN A 158 7.65 -8.86 -0.77
C GLN A 158 9.11 -8.61 -1.18
N HIS A 159 9.73 -9.54 -1.91
CA HIS A 159 11.11 -9.45 -2.38
C HIS A 159 11.28 -8.62 -3.67
N VAL A 160 10.18 -8.17 -4.28
CA VAL A 160 10.22 -7.45 -5.55
C VAL A 160 10.16 -5.95 -5.31
N MET A 161 11.30 -5.27 -5.51
CA MET A 161 11.35 -3.80 -5.54
C MET A 161 11.15 -3.32 -6.97
N HIS A 162 10.27 -2.35 -7.13
CA HIS A 162 10.10 -1.65 -8.40
C HIS A 162 11.18 -0.60 -8.59
N PRO A 163 11.54 -0.27 -9.82
CA PRO A 163 12.43 0.86 -10.08
C PRO A 163 11.87 2.12 -9.44
N PRO A 164 12.68 2.87 -8.67
CA PRO A 164 12.24 4.10 -8.06
C PRO A 164 11.89 5.15 -9.11
N THR A 165 10.90 6.00 -8.82
CA THR A 165 10.43 7.05 -9.72
C THR A 165 10.52 8.41 -9.07
N HIS A 166 10.96 9.43 -9.82
CA HIS A 166 10.91 10.81 -9.36
C HIS A 166 9.49 11.35 -9.50
N ILE A 167 9.02 12.01 -8.46
CA ILE A 167 7.74 12.71 -8.46
C ILE A 167 7.96 14.23 -8.47
N THR A 168 6.89 15.00 -8.71
CA THR A 168 6.94 16.46 -8.68
C THR A 168 6.97 16.97 -7.23
N GLU A 169 7.55 18.16 -7.02
CA GLU A 169 7.58 18.79 -5.69
C GLU A 169 6.19 19.05 -5.12
N ASP A 170 5.23 19.39 -5.96
CA ASP A 170 3.84 19.67 -5.55
C ASP A 170 3.13 18.43 -4.97
N GLU A 171 3.62 17.24 -5.32
CA GLU A 171 3.11 15.96 -4.81
C GLU A 171 3.89 15.48 -3.59
N ALA A 172 4.96 16.18 -3.21
CA ALA A 172 5.89 15.75 -2.19
C ALA A 172 5.53 16.29 -0.81
N GLY A 173 5.21 15.39 0.08
CA GLY A 173 5.20 15.61 1.52
C GLY A 173 6.57 15.38 2.18
N PRO A 174 6.61 15.26 3.52
CA PRO A 174 7.80 14.82 4.25
C PRO A 174 8.22 13.41 3.83
N SER A 175 9.49 13.07 4.04
CA SER A 175 9.99 11.72 3.77
C SER A 175 9.39 10.71 4.75
N PHE A 176 8.96 9.58 4.26
CA PHE A 176 8.41 8.49 5.07
C PHE A 176 8.53 7.13 4.37
N LEU A 177 8.44 6.09 5.17
CA LEU A 177 8.24 4.70 4.70
C LEU A 177 7.00 4.14 5.35
N VAL A 178 6.19 3.43 4.60
CA VAL A 178 5.09 2.60 5.09
C VAL A 178 5.46 1.15 4.86
N PHE A 179 5.44 0.38 5.92
CA PHE A 179 5.58 -1.07 5.87
C PHE A 179 4.24 -1.72 6.16
N ILE A 180 3.94 -2.78 5.44
CA ILE A 180 2.88 -3.72 5.78
C ILE A 180 3.56 -5.06 5.98
N ALA A 181 3.41 -5.63 7.17
CA ALA A 181 4.07 -6.88 7.55
C ALA A 181 3.07 -7.87 8.15
N SER A 182 3.39 -9.16 8.01
CA SER A 182 2.71 -10.24 8.73
C SER A 182 3.46 -10.57 10.01
N GLY A 183 2.71 -10.81 11.09
CA GLY A 183 3.24 -11.30 12.36
C GLY A 183 3.67 -12.76 12.29
#